data_ec167cdd4a41d7ec40a3d4bd981d92d6
#
_entry.id   ec167cdd4a41d7ec40a3d4bd981d92d6
#
_cell.length_a   1.000
_cell.length_b   1.000
_cell.length_c   1.000
_cell.angle_alpha   90.00
_cell.angle_beta   90.00
_cell.angle_gamma   90.00
#
_symmetry.space_group_name_H-M   'P 1'
#
loop_
_entity.id
_entity.type
_entity.pdbx_description
1 polymer ?
#
loop_
_entity_poly.entity_id
_entity_poly.type
_entity_poly.pdbx_seq_one_letter_code
_entity_poly.pdbx_strand_id
1 'polypeptide(L)'
;MIIGFDAKRIVRNASGLGNYSRTLVGDLQRIVPEGTQLRLYSPDMGRDELRGQVKESSNLRFVYPHDCYTKLSRDLWRMKGIVEDLKKDGVHLYHGLTGELPLGIRKAGIKTVVTIHDLIFMCHPEYYNWIDTKIYAWKFHKTCREADRIIAISECTKRDIMRFGGVDPSKIDVIYQSCSTEFKTRESEKKLQQVHTKYMLPERYIVNVGTIEERKNVLLAVRALHMLPEEVSIVIVGRPTPYADKAKEYVEANNLQHR
;
A
#
# COMPACT_ATOMS: atom_id res chain seq x y z
N MET A 1 -21.46 12.76 -9.80
CA MET A 1 -21.25 11.68 -8.78
C MET A 1 -20.11 12.10 -7.86
N ILE A 2 -20.19 11.78 -6.55
CA ILE A 2 -19.10 12.04 -5.58
C ILE A 2 -18.56 10.71 -5.08
N ILE A 3 -17.24 10.51 -5.21
CA ILE A 3 -16.52 9.31 -4.77
C ILE A 3 -15.57 9.71 -3.64
N GLY A 4 -15.73 9.09 -2.46
CA GLY A 4 -14.85 9.27 -1.31
C GLY A 4 -13.77 8.20 -1.25
N PHE A 5 -12.57 8.55 -0.79
CA PHE A 5 -11.44 7.62 -0.64
C PHE A 5 -10.82 7.73 0.74
N ASP A 6 -10.36 6.59 1.32
CA ASP A 6 -9.47 6.61 2.49
C ASP A 6 -8.08 7.10 2.06
N ALA A 7 -7.74 8.32 2.45
CA ALA A 7 -6.49 8.96 2.07
C ALA A 7 -5.37 8.86 3.12
N LYS A 8 -5.57 8.15 4.25
CA LYS A 8 -4.53 8.03 5.30
C LYS A 8 -3.19 7.53 4.74
N ARG A 9 -3.23 6.53 3.85
CA ARG A 9 -2.00 5.98 3.23
C ARG A 9 -1.41 6.89 2.18
N ILE A 10 -2.22 7.69 1.50
CA ILE A 10 -1.76 8.69 0.52
C ILE A 10 -0.74 9.64 1.16
N VAL A 11 -1.08 10.18 2.33
CA VAL A 11 -0.30 11.24 2.99
C VAL A 11 0.72 10.73 4.01
N ARG A 12 0.66 9.45 4.43
CA ARG A 12 1.52 8.92 5.52
C ARG A 12 2.40 7.75 5.13
N ASN A 13 2.17 7.12 3.99
CA ASN A 13 2.88 5.90 3.61
C ASN A 13 3.70 6.07 2.33
N ALA A 14 5.03 5.96 2.45
CA ALA A 14 5.96 6.06 1.32
C ALA A 14 6.20 4.71 0.61
N SER A 15 5.62 3.60 1.11
CA SER A 15 5.80 2.26 0.54
C SER A 15 4.66 1.88 -0.41
N GLY A 16 4.60 0.61 -0.82
CA GLY A 16 3.67 0.09 -1.83
C GLY A 16 2.21 0.51 -1.67
N LEU A 17 1.65 0.44 -0.45
CA LEU A 17 0.25 0.83 -0.20
C LEU A 17 0.00 2.33 -0.47
N GLY A 18 0.95 3.19 -0.11
CA GLY A 18 0.86 4.62 -0.40
C GLY A 18 1.03 4.90 -1.89
N ASN A 19 1.99 4.25 -2.54
CA ASN A 19 2.21 4.38 -3.98
C ASN A 19 0.98 3.95 -4.77
N TYR A 20 0.43 2.77 -4.47
CA TYR A 20 -0.84 2.32 -5.05
C TYR A 20 -1.95 3.37 -4.91
N SER A 21 -2.16 3.87 -3.69
CA SER A 21 -3.24 4.82 -3.41
C SER A 21 -3.08 6.12 -4.20
N ARG A 22 -1.86 6.67 -4.29
CA ARG A 22 -1.56 7.89 -5.05
C ARG A 22 -1.70 7.68 -6.56
N THR A 23 -1.16 6.57 -7.08
CA THR A 23 -1.26 6.24 -8.51
C THR A 23 -2.70 6.05 -8.92
N LEU A 24 -3.47 5.24 -8.18
CA LEU A 24 -4.88 4.99 -8.50
C LEU A 24 -5.71 6.28 -8.51
N VAL A 25 -5.57 7.11 -7.49
CA VAL A 25 -6.34 8.37 -7.39
C VAL A 25 -5.92 9.35 -8.50
N GLY A 26 -4.62 9.47 -8.78
CA GLY A 26 -4.12 10.32 -9.87
C GLY A 26 -4.56 9.84 -11.25
N ASP A 27 -4.67 8.53 -11.47
CA ASP A 27 -5.18 7.97 -12.72
C ASP A 27 -6.69 8.19 -12.84
N LEU A 28 -7.45 7.92 -11.78
CA LEU A 28 -8.89 8.16 -11.75
C LEU A 28 -9.24 9.62 -11.99
N GLN A 29 -8.49 10.56 -11.40
CA GLN A 29 -8.68 12.00 -11.60
C GLN A 29 -8.71 12.39 -13.10
N ARG A 30 -7.92 11.68 -13.93
CA ARG A 30 -7.78 11.97 -15.37
C ARG A 30 -8.86 11.32 -16.23
N ILE A 31 -9.44 10.20 -15.76
CA ILE A 31 -10.31 9.36 -16.61
C ILE A 31 -11.77 9.31 -16.17
N VAL A 32 -12.10 9.82 -14.96
CA VAL A 32 -13.50 9.82 -14.51
C VAL A 32 -14.36 10.72 -15.40
N PRO A 33 -15.63 10.36 -15.62
CA PRO A 33 -16.57 11.16 -16.38
C PRO A 33 -16.67 12.59 -15.84
N GLU A 34 -16.94 13.54 -16.74
CA GLU A 34 -17.18 14.94 -16.38
C GLU A 34 -18.27 15.07 -15.31
N GLY A 35 -18.09 16.00 -14.38
CA GLY A 35 -18.99 16.18 -13.23
C GLY A 35 -18.76 15.19 -12.08
N THR A 36 -17.82 14.25 -12.20
CA THR A 36 -17.42 13.38 -11.08
C THR A 36 -16.44 14.10 -10.17
N GLN A 37 -16.72 14.07 -8.84
CA GLN A 37 -15.89 14.67 -7.80
C GLN A 37 -15.21 13.57 -6.99
N LEU A 38 -13.90 13.69 -6.75
CA LEU A 38 -13.10 12.80 -5.92
C LEU A 38 -12.77 13.51 -4.60
N ARG A 39 -13.08 12.88 -3.47
CA ARG A 39 -12.85 13.39 -2.11
C ARG A 39 -11.89 12.48 -1.37
N LEU A 40 -10.76 13.03 -0.95
CA LEU A 40 -9.70 12.30 -0.25
C LEU A 40 -9.81 12.55 1.24
N TYR A 41 -10.48 11.67 1.96
CA TYR A 41 -10.68 11.77 3.40
C TYR A 41 -9.44 11.32 4.16
N SER A 42 -8.75 12.25 4.78
CA SER A 42 -7.54 11.98 5.56
C SER A 42 -7.70 12.45 7.01
N PRO A 43 -7.23 11.67 8.00
CA PRO A 43 -7.32 12.06 9.41
C PRO A 43 -6.47 13.29 9.75
N ASP A 44 -5.52 13.64 8.91
CA ASP A 44 -4.65 14.83 9.00
C ASP A 44 -3.90 15.09 7.68
N MET A 45 -3.10 16.15 7.66
CA MET A 45 -2.34 16.56 6.46
C MET A 45 -1.18 15.60 6.12
N GLY A 46 -0.73 14.79 7.09
CA GLY A 46 0.37 13.85 6.90
C GLY A 46 1.70 14.55 6.57
N ARG A 47 2.49 13.92 5.67
CA ARG A 47 3.76 14.45 5.19
C ARG A 47 3.57 15.22 3.89
N ASP A 48 4.07 16.46 3.83
CA ASP A 48 3.91 17.35 2.67
C ASP A 48 4.49 16.75 1.38
N GLU A 49 5.64 16.08 1.47
CA GLU A 49 6.28 15.40 0.34
C GLU A 49 5.42 14.30 -0.30
N LEU A 50 4.60 13.61 0.49
CA LEU A 50 3.70 12.57 0.00
C LEU A 50 2.37 13.16 -0.49
N ARG A 51 1.83 14.13 0.27
CA ARG A 51 0.60 14.82 -0.11
C ARG A 51 0.77 15.57 -1.42
N GLY A 52 1.91 16.25 -1.62
CA GLY A 52 2.23 17.01 -2.83
C GLY A 52 2.34 16.16 -4.12
N GLN A 53 2.43 14.83 -4.00
CA GLN A 53 2.38 13.92 -5.16
C GLN A 53 0.96 13.78 -5.74
N VAL A 54 -0.08 14.18 -5.00
CA VAL A 54 -1.46 14.22 -5.48
C VAL A 54 -1.90 15.68 -5.55
N LYS A 55 -2.06 16.19 -6.78
CA LYS A 55 -2.42 17.58 -7.01
C LYS A 55 -3.94 17.76 -6.96
N GLU A 56 -4.40 18.65 -6.07
CA GLU A 56 -5.80 19.04 -6.04
C GLU A 56 -6.17 19.79 -7.33
N SER A 57 -7.43 19.68 -7.72
CA SER A 57 -7.99 20.28 -8.94
C SER A 57 -9.48 20.58 -8.76
N SER A 58 -10.14 21.03 -9.82
CA SER A 58 -11.59 21.25 -9.81
C SER A 58 -12.40 19.99 -9.47
N ASN A 59 -11.88 18.79 -9.77
CA ASN A 59 -12.58 17.51 -9.52
C ASN A 59 -11.95 16.64 -8.42
N LEU A 60 -10.85 17.07 -7.76
CA LEU A 60 -10.20 16.32 -6.67
C LEU A 60 -9.77 17.26 -5.55
N ARG A 61 -10.16 16.93 -4.31
CA ARG A 61 -9.72 17.67 -3.11
C ARG A 61 -9.55 16.77 -1.90
N PHE A 62 -8.68 17.19 -0.96
CA PHE A 62 -8.58 16.60 0.36
C PHE A 62 -9.70 17.11 1.28
N VAL A 63 -10.12 16.22 2.19
CA VAL A 63 -11.09 16.51 3.25
C VAL A 63 -10.50 16.03 4.58
N TYR A 64 -10.56 16.89 5.59
CA TYR A 64 -10.01 16.62 6.93
C TYR A 64 -11.10 16.78 7.98
N PRO A 65 -11.02 16.06 9.12
CA PRO A 65 -11.95 16.26 10.22
C PRO A 65 -11.78 17.63 10.87
N HIS A 66 -12.88 18.25 11.30
CA HIS A 66 -12.83 19.60 11.90
C HIS A 66 -12.23 19.60 13.30
N ASP A 67 -12.61 18.70 14.20
CA ASP A 67 -12.28 18.78 15.64
C ASP A 67 -11.44 17.58 16.15
N CYS A 68 -10.53 17.07 15.35
CA CYS A 68 -9.72 15.90 15.67
C CYS A 68 -8.24 16.26 15.92
N TYR A 69 -7.91 16.74 17.12
CA TYR A 69 -6.59 17.23 17.47
C TYR A 69 -5.63 16.13 17.97
N THR A 70 -6.15 15.05 18.56
CA THR A 70 -5.36 13.94 19.09
C THR A 70 -5.28 12.77 18.13
N LYS A 71 -4.27 11.89 18.30
CA LYS A 71 -4.18 10.64 17.53
C LYS A 71 -5.43 9.77 17.73
N LEU A 72 -5.91 9.67 18.97
CA LEU A 72 -7.08 8.87 19.29
C LEU A 72 -8.34 9.41 18.61
N SER A 73 -8.59 10.73 18.66
CA SER A 73 -9.76 11.33 18.00
C SER A 73 -9.73 11.14 16.49
N ARG A 74 -8.56 11.24 15.86
CA ARG A 74 -8.36 10.98 14.42
C ARG A 74 -8.61 9.52 14.03
N ASP A 75 -8.14 8.58 14.85
CA ASP A 75 -8.36 7.15 14.60
C ASP A 75 -9.85 6.79 14.81
N LEU A 76 -10.52 7.35 15.81
CA LEU A 76 -11.98 7.20 16.02
C LEU A 76 -12.80 7.83 14.89
N TRP A 77 -12.40 9.03 14.43
CA TRP A 77 -13.04 9.66 13.28
C TRP A 77 -12.93 8.76 12.05
N ARG A 78 -11.75 8.28 11.71
CA ARG A 78 -11.54 7.40 10.56
C ARG A 78 -12.30 6.07 10.67
N MET A 79 -12.43 5.54 11.89
CA MET A 79 -13.12 4.29 12.15
C MET A 79 -14.64 4.40 12.02
N LYS A 80 -15.24 5.53 12.47
CA LYS A 80 -16.70 5.70 12.54
C LYS A 80 -17.16 7.12 12.18
N GLY A 81 -16.56 8.15 12.74
CA GLY A 81 -17.01 9.55 12.60
C GLY A 81 -17.06 10.05 11.16
N ILE A 82 -16.16 9.58 10.31
CA ILE A 82 -16.09 9.89 8.88
C ILE A 82 -17.42 9.65 8.16
N VAL A 83 -18.26 8.71 8.62
CA VAL A 83 -19.54 8.38 7.98
C VAL A 83 -20.48 9.58 7.95
N GLU A 84 -20.49 10.40 9.00
CA GLU A 84 -21.31 11.61 9.03
C GLU A 84 -20.80 12.67 8.05
N ASP A 85 -19.47 12.83 7.91
CA ASP A 85 -18.89 13.73 6.91
C ASP A 85 -19.18 13.24 5.49
N LEU A 86 -19.08 11.93 5.24
CA LEU A 86 -19.45 11.32 3.95
C LEU A 86 -20.90 11.60 3.58
N LYS A 87 -21.84 11.49 4.55
CA LYS A 87 -23.26 11.82 4.34
C LYS A 87 -23.46 13.31 4.06
N LYS A 88 -22.84 14.17 4.87
CA LYS A 88 -22.91 15.63 4.73
C LYS A 88 -22.38 16.09 3.37
N ASP A 89 -21.31 15.47 2.89
CA ASP A 89 -20.72 15.76 1.59
C ASP A 89 -21.48 15.13 0.41
N GLY A 90 -22.52 14.33 0.66
CA GLY A 90 -23.32 13.66 -0.37
C GLY A 90 -22.52 12.58 -1.13
N VAL A 91 -21.62 11.87 -0.45
CA VAL A 91 -20.79 10.81 -1.08
C VAL A 91 -21.67 9.65 -1.50
N HIS A 92 -21.61 9.26 -2.77
CA HIS A 92 -22.38 8.16 -3.35
C HIS A 92 -21.67 6.82 -3.21
N LEU A 93 -20.33 6.83 -3.35
CA LEU A 93 -19.48 5.65 -3.27
C LEU A 93 -18.23 5.97 -2.45
N TYR A 94 -17.87 5.06 -1.56
CA TYR A 94 -16.63 5.16 -0.78
C TYR A 94 -15.70 4.00 -1.09
N HIS A 95 -14.43 4.32 -1.38
CA HIS A 95 -13.40 3.33 -1.67
C HIS A 95 -12.36 3.27 -0.56
N GLY A 96 -12.36 2.17 0.19
CA GLY A 96 -11.31 1.83 1.13
C GLY A 96 -10.07 1.29 0.40
N LEU A 97 -9.06 2.12 0.22
CA LEU A 97 -7.89 1.80 -0.61
C LEU A 97 -6.97 0.71 -0.05
N THR A 98 -7.06 0.41 1.24
CA THR A 98 -6.11 -0.46 1.95
C THR A 98 -6.75 -1.41 2.97
N GLY A 99 -7.81 -2.09 2.57
CA GLY A 99 -8.41 -3.19 3.33
C GLY A 99 -9.31 -2.78 4.48
N GLU A 100 -9.66 -1.50 4.62
CA GLU A 100 -10.52 -1.02 5.71
C GLU A 100 -11.69 -0.19 5.18
N LEU A 101 -12.86 -0.37 5.82
CA LEU A 101 -14.05 0.45 5.64
C LEU A 101 -14.53 1.00 6.99
N PRO A 102 -15.12 2.21 7.02
CA PRO A 102 -15.68 2.77 8.24
C PRO A 102 -16.86 1.93 8.78
N LEU A 103 -16.99 1.90 10.10
CA LEU A 103 -18.08 1.20 10.75
C LEU A 103 -19.43 1.87 10.48
N GLY A 104 -20.39 1.10 9.99
CA GLY A 104 -21.77 1.56 9.75
C GLY A 104 -21.96 2.29 8.41
N ILE A 105 -20.98 2.31 7.53
CA ILE A 105 -21.08 2.96 6.23
C ILE A 105 -22.20 2.35 5.37
N ARG A 106 -22.41 1.04 5.43
CA ARG A 106 -23.52 0.38 4.74
C ARG A 106 -24.90 0.85 5.23
N LYS A 107 -25.02 1.06 6.55
CA LYS A 107 -26.28 1.60 7.15
C LYS A 107 -26.55 3.04 6.72
N ALA A 108 -25.51 3.78 6.33
CA ALA A 108 -25.63 5.13 5.80
C ALA A 108 -26.11 5.19 4.33
N GLY A 109 -26.28 4.02 3.68
CA GLY A 109 -26.72 3.94 2.28
C GLY A 109 -25.64 4.29 1.25
N ILE A 110 -24.38 4.45 1.68
CA ILE A 110 -23.25 4.75 0.81
C ILE A 110 -22.73 3.44 0.21
N LYS A 111 -22.60 3.40 -1.13
CA LYS A 111 -22.00 2.25 -1.81
C LYS A 111 -20.52 2.12 -1.46
N THR A 112 -20.02 0.89 -1.38
CA THR A 112 -18.69 0.63 -0.88
C THR A 112 -17.87 -0.27 -1.80
N VAL A 113 -16.63 0.14 -2.04
CA VAL A 113 -15.59 -0.67 -2.66
C VAL A 113 -14.41 -0.73 -1.68
N VAL A 114 -13.74 -1.86 -1.62
CA VAL A 114 -12.50 -1.98 -0.84
C VAL A 114 -11.45 -2.73 -1.64
N THR A 115 -10.20 -2.24 -1.64
CA THR A 115 -9.07 -2.98 -2.18
C THR A 115 -8.35 -3.74 -1.07
N ILE A 116 -8.21 -5.05 -1.25
CA ILE A 116 -7.44 -5.93 -0.37
C ILE A 116 -6.15 -6.32 -1.12
N HIS A 117 -5.01 -6.00 -0.49
CA HIS A 117 -3.69 -6.22 -1.08
C HIS A 117 -3.16 -7.62 -0.79
N ASP A 118 -3.23 -8.03 0.45
CA ASP A 118 -2.84 -9.37 0.91
C ASP A 118 -3.57 -9.74 2.20
N LEU A 119 -3.45 -11.00 2.60
CA LEU A 119 -3.91 -11.54 3.88
C LEU A 119 -2.77 -12.31 4.58
N ILE A 120 -1.54 -11.79 4.48
CA ILE A 120 -0.34 -12.43 5.05
C ILE A 120 -0.52 -12.68 6.54
N PHE A 121 -1.15 -11.75 7.27
CA PHE A 121 -1.44 -11.92 8.70
C PHE A 121 -2.40 -13.10 9.02
N MET A 122 -3.15 -13.59 8.03
CA MET A 122 -3.99 -14.79 8.16
C MET A 122 -3.25 -16.05 7.70
N CYS A 123 -2.44 -15.93 6.63
CA CYS A 123 -1.69 -17.04 6.05
C CYS A 123 -0.45 -17.38 6.90
N HIS A 124 0.21 -16.36 7.45
CA HIS A 124 1.48 -16.40 8.15
C HIS A 124 1.45 -15.55 9.42
N PRO A 125 0.61 -15.92 10.40
CA PRO A 125 0.44 -15.15 11.64
C PRO A 125 1.74 -15.03 12.45
N GLU A 126 2.71 -15.95 12.25
CA GLU A 126 4.02 -15.94 12.88
C GLU A 126 4.86 -14.68 12.61
N TYR A 127 4.59 -13.96 11.53
CA TYR A 127 5.24 -12.67 11.22
C TYR A 127 4.65 -11.47 11.95
N TYR A 128 3.59 -11.66 12.73
CA TYR A 128 2.84 -10.59 13.38
C TYR A 128 2.67 -10.86 14.88
N ASN A 129 2.50 -9.78 15.65
CA ASN A 129 2.06 -9.93 17.03
C ASN A 129 0.65 -10.55 17.05
N TRP A 130 0.39 -11.49 17.98
CA TRP A 130 -0.87 -12.21 18.05
C TRP A 130 -2.09 -11.30 18.30
N ILE A 131 -1.91 -10.19 19.05
CA ILE A 131 -2.97 -9.21 19.30
C ILE A 131 -3.31 -8.47 17.98
N ASP A 132 -2.26 -8.03 17.27
CA ASP A 132 -2.42 -7.35 15.98
C ASP A 132 -3.10 -8.26 14.96
N THR A 133 -2.73 -9.54 14.90
CA THR A 133 -3.35 -10.53 14.03
C THR A 133 -4.86 -10.64 14.29
N LYS A 134 -5.29 -10.70 15.56
CA LYS A 134 -6.71 -10.75 15.92
C LYS A 134 -7.45 -9.47 15.54
N ILE A 135 -6.83 -8.31 15.75
CA ILE A 135 -7.41 -7.02 15.37
C ILE A 135 -7.56 -6.93 13.86
N TYR A 136 -6.53 -7.31 13.09
CA TYR A 136 -6.58 -7.30 11.62
C TYR A 136 -7.60 -8.31 11.09
N ALA A 137 -7.68 -9.50 11.66
CA ALA A 137 -8.69 -10.49 11.29
C ALA A 137 -10.12 -9.97 11.54
N TRP A 138 -10.37 -9.37 12.71
CA TRP A 138 -11.65 -8.75 13.00
C TRP A 138 -12.01 -7.64 12.00
N LYS A 139 -11.07 -6.73 11.71
CA LYS A 139 -11.26 -5.66 10.72
C LYS A 139 -11.55 -6.23 9.34
N PHE A 140 -10.80 -7.25 8.91
CA PHE A 140 -10.99 -7.92 7.63
C PHE A 140 -12.40 -8.50 7.50
N HIS A 141 -12.84 -9.31 8.46
CA HIS A 141 -14.19 -9.89 8.45
C HIS A 141 -15.28 -8.80 8.47
N LYS A 142 -15.06 -7.73 9.20
CA LYS A 142 -15.97 -6.59 9.23
C LYS A 142 -16.04 -5.90 7.86
N THR A 143 -14.88 -5.64 7.26
CA THR A 143 -14.78 -5.04 5.93
C THR A 143 -15.47 -5.91 4.86
N CYS A 144 -15.27 -7.22 4.88
CA CYS A 144 -15.93 -8.15 3.96
C CYS A 144 -17.48 -8.09 4.05
N ARG A 145 -18.02 -7.86 5.25
CA ARG A 145 -19.47 -7.71 5.45
C ARG A 145 -20.00 -6.36 4.98
N GLU A 146 -19.26 -5.28 5.21
CA GLU A 146 -19.66 -3.91 4.85
C GLU A 146 -19.48 -3.62 3.35
N ALA A 147 -18.53 -4.27 2.66
CA ALA A 147 -18.24 -3.99 1.28
C ALA A 147 -19.34 -4.48 0.32
N ASP A 148 -19.77 -3.64 -0.63
CA ASP A 148 -20.59 -4.06 -1.76
C ASP A 148 -19.76 -4.80 -2.80
N ARG A 149 -18.53 -4.32 -3.09
CA ARG A 149 -17.56 -4.96 -3.98
C ARG A 149 -16.17 -4.96 -3.34
N ILE A 150 -15.39 -5.98 -3.64
CA ILE A 150 -14.02 -6.14 -3.15
C ILE A 150 -13.09 -6.25 -4.36
N ILE A 151 -12.06 -5.42 -4.40
CA ILE A 151 -10.98 -5.54 -5.36
C ILE A 151 -9.88 -6.36 -4.72
N ALA A 152 -9.54 -7.50 -5.33
CA ALA A 152 -8.35 -8.28 -5.03
C ALA A 152 -7.25 -7.92 -6.03
N ILE A 153 -6.02 -7.68 -5.55
CA ILE A 153 -4.92 -7.28 -6.44
C ILE A 153 -4.31 -8.44 -7.24
N SER A 154 -4.73 -9.67 -6.95
CA SER A 154 -4.30 -10.88 -7.64
C SER A 154 -5.29 -12.02 -7.43
N GLU A 155 -5.20 -13.05 -8.28
CA GLU A 155 -5.97 -14.30 -8.10
C GLU A 155 -5.63 -14.99 -6.77
N CYS A 156 -4.38 -14.89 -6.30
CA CYS A 156 -3.99 -15.40 -4.99
C CYS A 156 -4.77 -14.69 -3.88
N THR A 157 -4.78 -13.35 -3.90
CA THR A 157 -5.52 -12.55 -2.91
C THR A 157 -7.02 -12.86 -2.97
N LYS A 158 -7.60 -13.07 -4.16
CA LYS A 158 -9.01 -13.48 -4.30
C LYS A 158 -9.27 -14.83 -3.61
N ARG A 159 -8.42 -15.83 -3.84
CA ARG A 159 -8.54 -17.14 -3.18
C ARG A 159 -8.46 -17.01 -1.65
N ASP A 160 -7.55 -16.19 -1.15
CA ASP A 160 -7.42 -15.97 0.29
C ASP A 160 -8.64 -15.25 0.89
N ILE A 161 -9.20 -14.24 0.19
CA ILE A 161 -10.43 -13.57 0.61
C ILE A 161 -11.59 -14.57 0.70
N MET A 162 -11.74 -15.43 -0.29
CA MET A 162 -12.77 -16.48 -0.28
C MET A 162 -12.53 -17.47 0.88
N ARG A 163 -11.30 -17.94 1.05
CA ARG A 163 -10.92 -18.93 2.06
C ARG A 163 -11.14 -18.42 3.48
N PHE A 164 -10.63 -17.24 3.79
CA PHE A 164 -10.65 -16.70 5.14
C PHE A 164 -11.89 -15.86 5.45
N GLY A 165 -12.46 -15.21 4.45
CA GLY A 165 -13.62 -14.33 4.61
C GLY A 165 -14.97 -14.98 4.34
N GLY A 166 -14.99 -16.16 3.70
CA GLY A 166 -16.23 -16.79 3.25
C GLY A 166 -17.01 -15.92 2.26
N VAL A 167 -16.31 -15.09 1.49
CA VAL A 167 -16.92 -14.12 0.56
C VAL A 167 -17.30 -14.81 -0.75
N ASP A 168 -18.50 -14.51 -1.24
CA ASP A 168 -18.95 -14.98 -2.55
C ASP A 168 -18.02 -14.45 -3.66
N PRO A 169 -17.51 -15.31 -4.55
CA PRO A 169 -16.60 -14.91 -5.64
C PRO A 169 -17.20 -13.86 -6.58
N SER A 170 -18.52 -13.80 -6.73
CA SER A 170 -19.19 -12.76 -7.53
C SER A 170 -19.05 -11.36 -6.97
N LYS A 171 -18.71 -11.23 -5.69
CA LYS A 171 -18.45 -9.96 -4.98
C LYS A 171 -17.01 -9.48 -5.14
N ILE A 172 -16.12 -10.31 -5.72
CA ILE A 172 -14.68 -10.05 -5.77
C ILE A 172 -14.23 -9.88 -7.22
N ASP A 173 -13.72 -8.70 -7.54
CA ASP A 173 -13.08 -8.40 -8.82
C ASP A 173 -11.56 -8.49 -8.68
N VAL A 174 -10.88 -9.15 -9.62
CA VAL A 174 -9.42 -9.15 -9.68
C VAL A 174 -8.97 -8.00 -10.56
N ILE A 175 -8.28 -7.04 -9.97
CA ILE A 175 -7.71 -5.88 -10.67
C ILE A 175 -6.24 -5.77 -10.31
N TYR A 176 -5.36 -6.11 -11.26
CA TYR A 176 -3.92 -6.04 -11.08
C TYR A 176 -3.45 -4.60 -10.90
N GLN A 177 -2.43 -4.42 -10.08
CA GLN A 177 -1.85 -3.11 -9.84
C GLN A 177 -0.98 -2.66 -11.01
N SER A 178 -1.06 -1.38 -11.35
CA SER A 178 -0.11 -0.72 -12.25
C SER A 178 1.05 -0.12 -11.47
N CYS A 179 2.06 0.34 -12.18
CA CYS A 179 3.17 1.12 -11.63
C CYS A 179 3.05 2.60 -12.02
N SER A 180 3.77 3.47 -11.31
CA SER A 180 3.91 4.88 -11.67
C SER A 180 4.48 5.03 -13.10
N THR A 181 4.10 6.10 -13.77
CA THR A 181 4.56 6.42 -15.13
C THR A 181 6.08 6.52 -15.22
N GLU A 182 6.76 6.92 -14.15
CA GLU A 182 8.21 6.98 -14.07
C GLU A 182 8.90 5.63 -14.34
N PHE A 183 8.24 4.52 -13.99
CA PHE A 183 8.75 3.16 -14.25
C PHE A 183 8.43 2.66 -15.67
N LYS A 184 7.70 3.42 -16.47
CA LYS A 184 7.33 3.06 -17.85
C LYS A 184 8.27 3.67 -18.89
N THR A 185 9.15 4.57 -18.46
CA THR A 185 10.12 5.26 -19.33
C THR A 185 11.54 4.93 -18.91
N ARG A 186 12.42 4.73 -19.90
CA ARG A 186 13.86 4.56 -19.63
C ARG A 186 14.46 5.92 -19.32
N GLU A 187 15.27 5.99 -18.27
CA GLU A 187 16.03 7.17 -17.92
C GLU A 187 17.18 7.41 -18.93
N SER A 188 17.65 8.67 -19.00
CA SER A 188 18.77 9.03 -19.85
C SER A 188 20.06 8.33 -19.40
N GLU A 189 20.94 7.99 -20.37
CA GLU A 189 22.24 7.38 -20.07
C GLU A 189 23.07 8.22 -19.08
N LYS A 190 22.99 9.56 -19.20
CA LYS A 190 23.65 10.48 -18.26
C LYS A 190 23.17 10.28 -16.82
N LYS A 191 21.87 10.11 -16.61
CA LYS A 191 21.30 9.89 -15.28
C LYS A 191 21.64 8.50 -14.75
N LEU A 192 21.62 7.49 -15.60
CA LEU A 192 22.05 6.14 -15.23
C LEU A 192 23.51 6.13 -14.78
N GLN A 193 24.40 6.79 -15.52
CA GLN A 193 25.81 6.93 -15.16
C GLN A 193 26.02 7.69 -13.85
N GLN A 194 25.24 8.75 -13.61
CA GLN A 194 25.30 9.49 -12.34
C GLN A 194 24.92 8.60 -11.15
N VAL A 195 23.87 7.78 -11.28
CA VAL A 195 23.44 6.84 -10.23
C VAL A 195 24.51 5.77 -10.02
N HIS A 196 25.04 5.19 -11.10
CA HIS A 196 26.09 4.18 -11.06
C HIS A 196 27.31 4.70 -10.28
N THR A 197 27.80 5.89 -10.65
CA THR A 197 28.96 6.52 -10.00
C THR A 197 28.68 6.89 -8.54
N LYS A 198 27.52 7.49 -8.28
CA LYS A 198 27.12 7.94 -6.93
C LYS A 198 27.09 6.81 -5.92
N TYR A 199 26.59 5.64 -6.31
CA TYR A 199 26.44 4.49 -5.44
C TYR A 199 27.51 3.44 -5.64
N MET A 200 28.52 3.69 -6.49
CA MET A 200 29.61 2.74 -6.83
C MET A 200 29.05 1.35 -7.18
N LEU A 201 28.02 1.35 -8.06
CA LEU A 201 27.33 0.11 -8.39
C LEU A 201 28.27 -0.83 -9.16
N PRO A 202 28.20 -2.15 -8.93
CA PRO A 202 28.90 -3.14 -9.71
C PRO A 202 28.44 -3.13 -11.19
N GLU A 203 29.25 -3.65 -12.11
CA GLU A 203 28.85 -3.75 -13.52
C GLU A 203 27.70 -4.75 -13.73
N ARG A 204 27.75 -5.87 -13.00
CA ARG A 204 26.73 -6.94 -13.06
C ARG A 204 26.14 -7.17 -11.69
N TYR A 205 24.88 -6.88 -11.53
CA TYR A 205 24.22 -7.05 -10.23
C TYR A 205 22.75 -7.42 -10.35
N ILE A 206 22.26 -8.06 -9.29
CA ILE A 206 20.84 -8.27 -9.03
C ILE A 206 20.40 -7.20 -8.03
N VAL A 207 19.32 -6.51 -8.30
CA VAL A 207 18.76 -5.53 -7.36
C VAL A 207 17.61 -6.15 -6.56
N ASN A 208 17.64 -6.02 -5.23
CA ASN A 208 16.55 -6.36 -4.32
C ASN A 208 16.03 -5.09 -3.65
N VAL A 209 14.77 -4.74 -3.90
CA VAL A 209 14.15 -3.50 -3.40
C VAL A 209 13.06 -3.79 -2.39
N GLY A 210 13.17 -3.20 -1.20
CA GLY A 210 12.12 -3.29 -0.17
C GLY A 210 12.66 -3.21 1.24
N THR A 211 11.77 -3.14 2.24
CA THR A 211 12.16 -3.23 3.65
C THR A 211 12.90 -4.55 3.88
N ILE A 212 14.06 -4.50 4.54
CA ILE A 212 14.88 -5.69 4.83
C ILE A 212 14.29 -6.33 6.09
N GLU A 213 13.35 -7.25 5.88
CA GLU A 213 12.59 -7.93 6.94
C GLU A 213 12.50 -9.44 6.65
N GLU A 214 12.30 -10.25 7.70
CA GLU A 214 12.33 -11.71 7.62
C GLU A 214 11.39 -12.28 6.56
N ARG A 215 10.18 -11.77 6.50
CA ARG A 215 9.16 -12.15 5.51
C ARG A 215 9.61 -11.99 4.05
N LYS A 216 10.50 -11.03 3.76
CA LYS A 216 11.05 -10.79 2.41
C LYS A 216 12.31 -11.56 2.12
N ASN A 217 12.87 -12.22 3.13
CA ASN A 217 13.92 -13.23 3.03
C ASN A 217 15.11 -12.82 2.13
N VAL A 218 15.62 -11.59 2.30
CA VAL A 218 16.79 -11.13 1.54
C VAL A 218 18.00 -12.04 1.72
N LEU A 219 18.10 -12.72 2.86
CA LEU A 219 19.18 -13.68 3.15
C LEU A 219 19.21 -14.83 2.13
N LEU A 220 18.05 -15.29 1.63
CA LEU A 220 18.01 -16.30 0.57
C LEU A 220 18.69 -15.79 -0.71
N ALA A 221 18.44 -14.53 -1.09
CA ALA A 221 19.08 -13.93 -2.25
C ALA A 221 20.60 -13.78 -2.05
N VAL A 222 21.04 -13.41 -0.86
CA VAL A 222 22.48 -13.38 -0.51
C VAL A 222 23.11 -14.75 -0.59
N ARG A 223 22.46 -15.79 -0.05
CA ARG A 223 22.94 -17.18 -0.14
C ARG A 223 23.05 -17.69 -1.57
N ALA A 224 22.16 -17.25 -2.44
CA ALA A 224 22.18 -17.64 -3.85
C ALA A 224 23.43 -17.12 -4.60
N LEU A 225 24.16 -16.13 -4.07
CA LEU A 225 25.41 -15.67 -4.66
C LEU A 225 26.44 -16.80 -4.81
N HIS A 226 26.47 -17.76 -3.90
CA HIS A 226 27.38 -18.93 -4.01
C HIS A 226 27.12 -19.80 -5.25
N MET A 227 25.94 -19.67 -5.86
CA MET A 227 25.54 -20.40 -7.07
C MET A 227 25.70 -19.57 -8.35
N LEU A 228 26.12 -18.32 -8.23
CA LEU A 228 26.26 -17.38 -9.33
C LEU A 228 27.73 -17.11 -9.63
N PRO A 229 28.04 -16.74 -10.89
CA PRO A 229 29.39 -16.31 -11.28
C PRO A 229 29.92 -15.21 -10.35
N GLU A 230 31.25 -15.20 -10.12
CA GLU A 230 31.89 -14.32 -9.14
C GLU A 230 31.71 -12.83 -9.45
N GLU A 231 31.57 -12.48 -10.75
CA GLU A 231 31.32 -11.11 -11.19
C GLU A 231 29.91 -10.59 -10.92
N VAL A 232 28.99 -11.45 -10.46
CA VAL A 232 27.61 -11.04 -10.14
C VAL A 232 27.52 -10.64 -8.67
N SER A 233 27.08 -9.43 -8.42
CA SER A 233 26.84 -8.88 -7.08
C SER A 233 25.35 -8.74 -6.77
N ILE A 234 25.00 -8.46 -5.50
CA ILE A 234 23.66 -8.08 -5.10
C ILE A 234 23.64 -6.65 -4.54
N VAL A 235 22.71 -5.84 -5.02
CA VAL A 235 22.45 -4.50 -4.50
C VAL A 235 21.13 -4.50 -3.76
N ILE A 236 21.16 -4.25 -2.45
CA ILE A 236 19.99 -4.28 -1.58
C ILE A 236 19.60 -2.84 -1.25
N VAL A 237 18.39 -2.45 -1.65
CA VAL A 237 17.88 -1.09 -1.47
C VAL A 237 16.63 -1.15 -0.57
N GLY A 238 16.71 -0.55 0.62
CA GLY A 238 15.56 -0.50 1.50
C GLY A 238 15.87 -0.12 2.94
N ARG A 239 14.81 0.06 3.72
CA ARG A 239 14.96 0.36 5.14
C ARG A 239 15.40 -0.90 5.90
N PRO A 240 16.50 -0.85 6.68
CA PRO A 240 16.92 -1.96 7.51
C PRO A 240 15.95 -2.18 8.68
N THR A 241 15.84 -3.44 9.12
CA THR A 241 15.27 -3.87 10.40
C THR A 241 16.31 -4.72 11.12
N PRO A 242 16.09 -5.17 12.37
CA PRO A 242 17.02 -6.09 13.04
C PRO A 242 17.35 -7.37 12.26
N TYR A 243 16.50 -7.77 11.34
CA TYR A 243 16.78 -8.88 10.42
C TYR A 243 17.93 -8.59 9.44
N ALA A 244 18.21 -7.32 9.15
CA ALA A 244 19.33 -6.95 8.28
C ALA A 244 20.69 -7.36 8.88
N ASP A 245 20.79 -7.42 10.21
CA ASP A 245 22.03 -7.81 10.90
C ASP A 245 22.34 -9.29 10.66
N LYS A 246 21.33 -10.17 10.64
CA LYS A 246 21.51 -11.58 10.25
C LYS A 246 22.06 -11.74 8.83
N ALA A 247 21.62 -10.87 7.89
CA ALA A 247 22.12 -10.90 6.53
C ALA A 247 23.58 -10.42 6.45
N LYS A 248 23.95 -9.39 7.22
CA LYS A 248 25.33 -8.90 7.32
C LYS A 248 26.27 -9.92 7.94
N GLU A 249 25.86 -10.52 9.06
CA GLU A 249 26.63 -11.60 9.71
C GLU A 249 26.91 -12.75 8.73
N TYR A 250 25.93 -13.13 7.92
CA TYR A 250 26.13 -14.16 6.90
C TYR A 250 27.12 -13.72 5.82
N VAL A 251 27.01 -12.47 5.35
CA VAL A 251 27.96 -11.88 4.36
C VAL A 251 29.39 -11.91 4.90
N GLU A 252 29.61 -11.52 6.16
CA GLU A 252 30.89 -11.49 6.81
C GLU A 252 31.48 -12.91 7.00
N ALA A 253 30.67 -13.82 7.52
CA ALA A 253 31.07 -15.21 7.78
C ALA A 253 31.43 -15.99 6.49
N ASN A 254 30.93 -15.55 5.35
CA ASN A 254 31.17 -16.20 4.03
C ASN A 254 32.05 -15.38 3.09
N ASN A 255 32.70 -14.32 3.56
CA ASN A 255 33.59 -13.44 2.77
C ASN A 255 32.94 -12.86 1.52
N LEU A 256 31.64 -12.48 1.59
CA LEU A 256 30.85 -11.97 0.45
C LEU A 256 30.79 -10.43 0.40
N GLN A 257 31.58 -9.70 1.20
CA GLN A 257 31.55 -8.24 1.31
C GLN A 257 31.82 -7.53 -0.02
N HIS A 258 32.57 -8.18 -0.90
CA HIS A 258 32.91 -7.66 -2.23
C HIS A 258 31.80 -7.86 -3.27
N ARG A 259 30.80 -8.61 -2.92
CA ARG A 259 29.67 -8.95 -3.78
C ARG A 259 28.34 -8.39 -3.23
#